data_a3a9fa11e562b686af26f8dedf4c11d5
#
_entry.id   a3a9fa11e562b686af26f8dedf4c11d5
#
_cell.length_a   1.000
_cell.length_b   1.000
_cell.length_c   1.000
_cell.angle_alpha   90.00
_cell.angle_beta   90.00
_cell.angle_gamma   90.00
#
_symmetry.space_group_name_H-M   'P 1'
#
loop_
_entity.id
_entity.type
_entity.pdbx_description
1 polymer ?
#
loop_
_entity_poly.entity_id
_entity_poly.type
_entity_poly.pdbx_seq_one_letter_code
_entity_poly.pdbx_strand_id
1 'polypeptide(L)'
;MTKQEADSDEFTEEYADLGATTQEAMDIAETSMDIVRQFVPDETLADRFRQKAVHSMGDIEFQHLLRFTGTDKRGEPDDGAPIRAGAEAVLRESTIVTDITMSKAGVTGR
;
A
#
# COMPACT_ATOMS: atom_id res chain seq x y z
N MET A 1 2.27 -26.03 12.59
CA MET A 1 2.00 -24.59 12.81
C MET A 1 0.51 -24.35 12.94
N THR A 2 0.10 -23.59 13.90
CA THR A 2 -1.31 -23.25 14.08
C THR A 2 -1.71 -22.14 13.10
N LYS A 3 -3.01 -22.04 12.83
CA LYS A 3 -3.55 -20.96 11.99
C LYS A 3 -3.19 -19.58 12.54
N GLN A 4 -3.17 -19.42 13.85
CA GLN A 4 -2.85 -18.17 14.51
C GLN A 4 -1.38 -17.76 14.25
N GLU A 5 -0.45 -18.71 14.22
CA GLU A 5 0.94 -18.43 13.92
C GLU A 5 1.12 -17.97 12.47
N ALA A 6 0.43 -18.61 11.52
CA ALA A 6 0.43 -18.21 10.11
C ALA A 6 -0.12 -16.80 9.93
N ASP A 7 -1.26 -16.50 10.57
CA ASP A 7 -1.87 -15.18 10.51
C ASP A 7 -0.96 -14.10 11.13
N SER A 8 -0.25 -14.45 12.21
CA SER A 8 0.70 -13.54 12.85
C SER A 8 1.88 -13.20 11.95
N ASP A 9 2.41 -14.18 11.21
CA ASP A 9 3.54 -13.97 10.28
C ASP A 9 3.13 -13.09 9.10
N GLU A 10 1.98 -13.34 8.47
CA GLU A 10 1.42 -12.50 7.41
C GLU A 10 1.22 -11.06 7.90
N PHE A 11 0.70 -10.93 9.09
CA PHE A 11 0.42 -9.66 9.73
C PHE A 11 1.69 -8.85 9.94
N THR A 12 2.76 -9.50 10.39
CA THR A 12 4.06 -8.90 10.60
C THR A 12 4.65 -8.36 9.27
N GLU A 13 4.57 -9.12 8.20
CA GLU A 13 5.04 -8.69 6.89
C GLU A 13 4.29 -7.45 6.39
N GLU A 14 2.97 -7.44 6.47
CA GLU A 14 2.15 -6.31 6.03
C GLU A 14 2.53 -5.01 6.76
N TYR A 15 2.66 -5.08 8.08
CA TYR A 15 2.94 -3.89 8.87
C TYR A 15 4.41 -3.48 8.84
N ALA A 16 5.33 -4.39 8.61
CA ALA A 16 6.72 -4.07 8.35
C ALA A 16 6.86 -3.25 7.06
N ASP A 17 6.06 -3.55 6.04
CA ASP A 17 6.02 -2.77 4.80
C ASP A 17 5.54 -1.34 5.02
N LEU A 18 4.76 -1.10 6.07
CA LEU A 18 4.35 0.24 6.50
C LEU A 18 5.38 0.92 7.40
N GLY A 19 6.56 0.32 7.61
CA GLY A 19 7.62 0.85 8.45
C GLY A 19 7.57 0.41 9.90
N ALA A 20 6.68 -0.52 10.26
CA ALA A 20 6.52 -1.02 11.62
C ALA A 20 7.55 -2.12 11.91
N THR A 21 8.61 -1.78 12.63
CA THR A 21 9.71 -2.69 12.96
C THR A 21 9.74 -3.15 14.41
N THR A 22 8.83 -2.64 15.25
CA THR A 22 8.67 -3.06 16.64
C THR A 22 7.25 -3.55 16.89
N GLN A 23 7.04 -4.33 17.94
CA GLN A 23 5.70 -4.80 18.29
C GLN A 23 4.75 -3.64 18.57
N GLU A 24 5.22 -2.63 19.28
CA GLU A 24 4.42 -1.44 19.56
C GLU A 24 4.02 -0.71 18.29
N ALA A 25 4.96 -0.52 17.36
CA ALA A 25 4.68 0.11 16.07
C ALA A 25 3.72 -0.73 15.23
N MET A 26 3.83 -2.05 15.27
CA MET A 26 2.90 -2.95 14.59
C MET A 26 1.49 -2.87 15.15
N ASP A 27 1.35 -2.78 16.48
CA ASP A 27 0.05 -2.63 17.13
C ASP A 27 -0.62 -1.30 16.72
N ILE A 28 0.15 -0.24 16.65
CA ILE A 28 -0.33 1.07 16.18
C ILE A 28 -0.75 1.00 14.71
N ALA A 29 0.07 0.39 13.87
CA ALA A 29 -0.21 0.24 12.44
C ALA A 29 -1.46 -0.61 12.21
N GLU A 30 -1.64 -1.69 12.96
CA GLU A 30 -2.82 -2.55 12.91
C GLU A 30 -4.08 -1.76 13.25
N THR A 31 -4.06 -1.03 14.38
CA THR A 31 -5.19 -0.22 14.80
C THR A 31 -5.53 0.83 13.75
N SER A 32 -4.52 1.49 13.20
CA SER A 32 -4.70 2.48 12.14
C SER A 32 -5.33 1.88 10.89
N MET A 33 -4.85 0.73 10.45
CA MET A 33 -5.40 0.05 9.27
C MET A 33 -6.83 -0.45 9.51
N ASP A 34 -7.15 -0.89 10.71
CA ASP A 34 -8.52 -1.28 11.06
C ASP A 34 -9.48 -0.09 10.95
N ILE A 35 -9.04 1.08 11.40
CA ILE A 35 -9.82 2.32 11.26
C ILE A 35 -9.99 2.66 9.77
N VAL A 36 -8.91 2.62 9.00
CA VAL A 36 -8.92 2.91 7.56
C VAL A 36 -9.91 2.02 6.82
N ARG A 37 -9.92 0.73 7.12
CA ARG A 37 -10.82 -0.24 6.47
C ARG A 37 -12.30 0.02 6.72
N GLN A 38 -12.64 0.78 7.74
CA GLN A 38 -14.03 1.19 7.99
C GLN A 38 -14.50 2.27 7.03
N PHE A 39 -13.58 3.04 6.44
CA PHE A 39 -13.88 4.20 5.60
C PHE A 39 -13.45 4.04 4.14
N VAL A 40 -12.56 3.11 3.86
CA VAL A 40 -12.04 2.85 2.51
C VAL A 40 -12.40 1.42 2.12
N PRO A 41 -13.10 1.21 0.99
CA PRO A 41 -13.42 -0.14 0.52
C PRO A 41 -12.18 -1.03 0.36
N ASP A 42 -12.37 -2.35 0.39
CA ASP A 42 -11.29 -3.35 0.23
C ASP A 42 -11.72 -4.41 -0.79
N GLU A 43 -12.13 -3.97 -1.97
CA GLU A 43 -12.63 -4.86 -3.02
C GLU A 43 -11.65 -5.01 -4.18
N THR A 44 -10.86 -3.96 -4.46
CA THR A 44 -9.98 -3.91 -5.63
C THR A 44 -8.54 -3.61 -5.23
N LEU A 45 -7.63 -3.78 -6.19
CA LEU A 45 -6.22 -3.40 -6.00
C LEU A 45 -6.08 -1.89 -5.76
N ALA A 46 -6.88 -1.08 -6.45
CA ALA A 46 -6.91 0.37 -6.25
C ALA A 46 -7.37 0.73 -4.82
N ASP A 47 -8.34 0.01 -4.29
CA ASP A 47 -8.80 0.20 -2.91
C ASP A 47 -7.68 -0.05 -1.90
N ARG A 48 -6.92 -1.11 -2.09
CA ARG A 48 -5.77 -1.41 -1.21
C ARG A 48 -4.72 -0.32 -1.27
N PHE A 49 -4.49 0.23 -2.44
CA PHE A 49 -3.57 1.35 -2.60
C PHE A 49 -4.08 2.59 -1.85
N ARG A 50 -5.37 2.89 -1.99
CA ARG A 50 -6.02 4.00 -1.28
C ARG A 50 -5.93 3.83 0.23
N GLN A 51 -6.12 2.61 0.74
CA GLN A 51 -5.99 2.33 2.18
C GLN A 51 -4.61 2.71 2.71
N LYS A 52 -3.56 2.32 2.01
CA LYS A 52 -2.18 2.63 2.41
C LYS A 52 -1.88 4.13 2.30
N ALA A 53 -2.39 4.77 1.27
CA ALA A 53 -2.24 6.22 1.10
C ALA A 53 -2.95 7.00 2.22
N VAL A 54 -4.17 6.61 2.57
CA VAL A 54 -4.93 7.21 3.67
C VAL A 54 -4.20 7.01 5.01
N HIS A 55 -3.68 5.81 5.24
CA HIS A 55 -2.89 5.52 6.43
C HIS A 55 -1.66 6.44 6.52
N SER A 56 -0.94 6.63 5.41
CA SER A 56 0.26 7.48 5.37
C SER A 56 -0.06 8.96 5.58
N MET A 57 -1.14 9.44 4.98
CA MET A 57 -1.52 10.84 5.05
C MET A 57 -2.28 11.20 6.32
N GLY A 58 -2.90 10.22 6.97
CA GLY A 58 -3.73 10.48 8.15
C GLY A 58 -5.04 11.21 7.82
N ASP A 59 -5.49 11.19 6.58
CA ASP A 59 -6.67 11.90 6.11
C ASP A 59 -7.55 10.97 5.26
N ILE A 60 -8.71 10.62 5.78
CA ILE A 60 -9.67 9.73 5.12
C ILE A 60 -10.13 10.30 3.78
N GLU A 61 -10.29 11.61 3.67
CA GLU A 61 -10.73 12.26 2.44
C GLU A 61 -9.71 12.17 1.31
N PHE A 62 -8.47 11.86 1.62
CA PHE A 62 -7.41 11.70 0.62
C PHE A 62 -7.75 10.60 -0.40
N GLN A 63 -8.55 9.59 -0.01
CA GLN A 63 -9.00 8.54 -0.92
C GLN A 63 -9.71 9.09 -2.17
N HIS A 64 -10.41 10.20 -2.04
CA HIS A 64 -11.17 10.80 -3.13
C HIS A 64 -10.29 11.58 -4.12
N LEU A 65 -9.07 11.88 -3.74
CA LEU A 65 -8.10 12.55 -4.60
C LEU A 65 -7.32 11.58 -5.49
N LEU A 66 -7.35 10.29 -5.15
CA LEU A 66 -6.63 9.25 -5.87
C LEU A 66 -7.52 8.65 -6.95
N ARG A 67 -7.15 8.87 -8.19
CA ARG A 67 -7.83 8.33 -9.36
C ARG A 67 -6.89 7.40 -10.10
N PHE A 68 -7.37 6.20 -10.39
CA PHE A 68 -6.62 5.19 -11.11
C PHE A 68 -7.29 4.98 -12.46
N THR A 69 -6.66 5.49 -13.51
CA THR A 69 -7.17 5.39 -14.86
C THR A 69 -6.27 4.48 -15.70
N GLY A 70 -6.87 3.58 -16.42
CA GLY A 70 -6.18 2.65 -17.29
C GLY A 70 -7.16 1.71 -17.93
N THR A 71 -6.66 0.91 -18.85
CA THR A 71 -7.46 -0.08 -19.56
C THR A 71 -6.77 -1.43 -19.54
N ASP A 72 -7.57 -2.49 -19.68
CA ASP A 72 -7.04 -3.83 -19.87
C ASP A 72 -6.68 -4.06 -21.36
N LYS A 73 -6.28 -5.28 -21.69
CA LYS A 73 -5.89 -5.64 -23.07
C LYS A 73 -7.04 -5.52 -24.07
N ARG A 74 -8.29 -5.49 -23.58
CA ARG A 74 -9.49 -5.35 -24.43
C ARG A 74 -9.91 -3.90 -24.59
N GLY A 75 -9.22 -2.95 -23.92
CA GLY A 75 -9.58 -1.54 -23.91
C GLY A 75 -10.66 -1.19 -22.91
N GLU A 76 -11.06 -2.13 -22.06
CA GLU A 76 -12.03 -1.87 -21.00
C GLU A 76 -11.40 -1.19 -19.79
N PRO A 77 -12.13 -0.33 -19.06
CA PRO A 77 -11.58 0.33 -17.88
C PRO A 77 -11.05 -0.68 -16.85
N ASP A 78 -9.84 -0.43 -16.35
CA ASP A 78 -9.20 -1.26 -15.36
C ASP A 78 -8.39 -0.36 -14.40
N ASP A 79 -8.91 -0.14 -13.22
CA ASP A 79 -8.30 0.73 -12.22
C ASP A 79 -7.04 0.12 -11.57
N GLY A 80 -6.82 -1.17 -11.72
CA GLY A 80 -5.60 -1.83 -11.28
C GLY A 80 -4.44 -1.74 -12.27
N ALA A 81 -4.70 -1.36 -13.53
CA ALA A 81 -3.69 -1.33 -14.58
C ALA A 81 -2.51 -0.42 -14.24
N PRO A 82 -2.68 0.83 -13.79
CA PRO A 82 -1.54 1.68 -13.46
C PRO A 82 -0.75 1.16 -12.27
N ILE A 83 -1.39 0.51 -11.31
CA ILE A 83 -0.70 -0.06 -10.13
C ILE A 83 0.16 -1.25 -10.57
N ARG A 84 -0.37 -2.15 -11.40
CA ARG A 84 0.40 -3.27 -11.93
C ARG A 84 1.56 -2.80 -12.80
N ALA A 85 1.34 -1.80 -13.63
CA ALA A 85 2.39 -1.23 -14.46
C ALA A 85 3.53 -0.64 -13.61
N GLY A 86 3.20 0.06 -12.54
CA GLY A 86 4.18 0.58 -11.60
C GLY A 86 4.96 -0.53 -10.91
N ALA A 87 4.28 -1.57 -10.46
CA ALA A 87 4.93 -2.72 -9.82
C ALA A 87 5.88 -3.43 -10.79
N GLU A 88 5.48 -3.64 -12.03
CA GLU A 88 6.35 -4.23 -13.05
C GLU A 88 7.57 -3.36 -13.32
N ALA A 89 7.40 -2.04 -13.39
CA ALA A 89 8.50 -1.11 -13.60
C ALA A 89 9.54 -1.21 -12.46
N VAL A 90 9.08 -1.31 -11.22
CA VAL A 90 9.97 -1.48 -10.06
C VAL A 90 10.71 -2.81 -10.15
N LEU A 91 10.03 -3.89 -10.50
CA LEU A 91 10.63 -5.22 -10.65
C LEU A 91 11.67 -5.26 -11.79
N ARG A 92 11.53 -4.43 -12.81
CA ARG A 92 12.49 -4.30 -13.90
C ARG A 92 13.62 -3.32 -13.59
N GLU A 93 13.72 -2.87 -12.35
CA GLU A 93 14.75 -1.93 -11.91
C GLU A 93 14.73 -0.60 -12.66
N SER A 94 13.54 -0.15 -13.06
CA SER A 94 13.38 1.16 -13.70
C SER A 94 13.75 2.28 -12.72
N THR A 95 14.14 3.42 -13.25
CA THR A 95 14.50 4.58 -12.45
C THR A 95 13.32 5.07 -11.62
N ILE A 96 13.54 5.28 -10.33
CA ILE A 96 12.56 5.85 -9.41
C ILE A 96 12.94 7.29 -9.13
N VAL A 97 12.00 8.20 -9.34
CA VAL A 97 12.20 9.64 -9.10
C VAL A 97 11.47 10.03 -7.82
N THR A 98 12.18 10.68 -6.91
CA THR A 98 11.62 11.20 -5.68
C THR A 98 11.87 12.70 -5.58
N ASP A 99 11.00 13.39 -4.84
CA ASP A 99 11.08 14.85 -4.72
C ASP A 99 11.98 15.32 -3.57
N ILE A 100 12.23 14.45 -2.59
CA ILE A 100 13.09 14.77 -1.44
C ILE A 100 14.03 13.62 -1.11
N THR A 101 15.16 13.94 -0.49
CA THR A 101 16.21 12.99 -0.14
C THR A 101 15.71 11.90 0.83
N MET A 102 14.85 12.27 1.77
CA MET A 102 14.30 11.30 2.75
C MET A 102 13.46 10.23 2.06
N SER A 103 12.64 10.60 1.08
CA SER A 103 11.87 9.64 0.29
C SER A 103 12.78 8.71 -0.50
N LYS A 104 13.85 9.27 -1.08
CA LYS A 104 14.86 8.48 -1.79
C LYS A 104 15.51 7.44 -0.86
N ALA A 105 15.90 7.85 0.33
CA ALA A 105 16.51 6.95 1.32
C ALA A 105 15.54 5.82 1.71
N GLY A 106 14.25 6.12 1.87
CA GLY A 106 13.22 5.14 2.18
C GLY A 106 13.06 4.07 1.08
N VAL A 107 13.21 4.47 -0.18
CA VAL A 107 13.11 3.54 -1.32
C VAL A 107 14.39 2.70 -1.45
N THR A 108 15.56 3.31 -1.35
CA THR A 108 16.85 2.64 -1.58
C THR A 108 17.37 1.88 -0.38
N GLY A 109 16.90 2.16 0.82
CA GLY A 109 17.26 1.49 2.05
C GLY A 109 16.64 0.12 2.26
N ARG A 110 15.91 -0.38 1.30
CA ARG A 110 15.21 -1.67 1.38
C ARG A 110 16.00 -2.77 0.65
#